data_980e1e8af64c06bdc24e3d249de334fb
#
_entry.id   980e1e8af64c06bdc24e3d249de334fb
#
_cell.length_a   1.000
_cell.length_b   1.000
_cell.length_c   1.000
_cell.angle_alpha   90.00
_cell.angle_beta   90.00
_cell.angle_gamma   90.00
#
_symmetry.space_group_name_H-M   'P 1'
#
loop_
_entity.id
_entity.type
_entity.pdbx_description
1 polymer ?
#
loop_
_entity_poly.entity_id
_entity_poly.type
_entity_poly.pdbx_seq_one_letter_code
_entity_poly.pdbx_strand_id
1 'polypeptide(L)'
;MIFDTTNLENINSNNIQFDEATNLVNASLFYEHLERQIAQSRRDNSQFRIIRIILPDLMSELSLLDFASALNQSTRNEDVVSRIGRLEFVVLLRISQSTPDKSKDIIGRISDIYEGH
;
A
#
# COMPACT_ATOMS: atom_id res chain seq x y z
N MET A 1 -29.76 11.99 6.45
CA MET A 1 -29.03 11.97 6.60
C MET A 1 -28.51 12.15 6.49
N ILE A 2 -28.42 12.30 5.93
CA ILE A 2 -27.59 12.41 5.81
C ILE A 2 -26.99 12.75 6.09
N PHE A 3 -27.01 13.13 6.16
CA PHE A 3 -26.20 13.33 6.60
C PHE A 3 -25.67 13.80 6.37
N ASP A 4 -26.30 14.65 6.46
CA ASP A 4 -25.55 14.74 6.23
C ASP A 4 -25.09 14.05 6.35
N THR A 5 -26.25 13.98 6.92
CA THR A 5 -25.50 12.86 6.80
C THR A 5 -24.11 13.04 6.54
N THR A 6 -23.91 13.95 6.10
CA THR A 6 -22.64 14.19 5.47
C THR A 6 -21.49 14.13 6.45
N ASN A 7 -21.63 14.70 7.60
CA ASN A 7 -20.53 14.71 8.57
C ASN A 7 -20.25 13.32 9.12
N LEU A 8 -21.27 12.56 9.36
CA LEU A 8 -21.10 11.21 9.86
C LEU A 8 -20.45 10.33 8.80
N GLU A 9 -20.84 10.53 7.57
CA GLU A 9 -20.24 9.80 6.46
C GLU A 9 -18.78 10.15 6.28
N ASN A 10 -18.43 11.40 6.47
CA ASN A 10 -17.03 11.81 6.34
C ASN A 10 -16.15 11.19 7.40
N ILE A 11 -16.64 11.08 8.62
CA ILE A 11 -15.91 10.41 9.68
C ILE A 11 -15.67 8.97 9.33
N ASN A 12 -16.70 8.30 8.84
CA ASN A 12 -16.60 6.91 8.43
C ASN A 12 -15.67 6.75 7.24
N SER A 13 -15.66 7.69 6.32
CA SER A 13 -14.76 7.64 5.17
C SER A 13 -13.31 7.68 5.59
N ASN A 14 -12.96 8.48 6.59
CA ASN A 14 -11.60 8.53 7.09
C ASN A 14 -11.18 7.19 7.68
N ASN A 15 -12.08 6.52 8.39
CA ASN A 15 -11.78 5.21 8.96
C ASN A 15 -11.69 4.14 7.87
N ILE A 16 -12.38 4.32 6.75
CA ILE A 16 -12.41 3.36 5.67
C ILE A 16 -11.14 3.42 4.80
N GLN A 17 -10.43 4.54 4.83
CA GLN A 17 -9.28 4.75 3.95
C GLN A 17 -7.99 4.08 4.41
N PHE A 18 -7.88 3.77 5.69
CA PHE A 18 -6.66 3.20 6.26
C PHE A 18 -6.96 1.96 7.06
N ASP A 19 -6.01 1.03 7.05
CA ASP A 19 -6.09 -0.17 7.88
C ASP A 19 -5.77 0.21 9.31
N GLU A 20 -6.68 -0.09 10.23
CA GLU A 20 -6.54 0.33 11.63
C GLU A 20 -5.29 -0.23 12.30
N ALA A 21 -4.98 -1.50 12.03
CA ALA A 21 -3.87 -2.16 12.72
C ALA A 21 -2.52 -1.64 12.25
N THR A 22 -2.35 -1.43 10.96
CA THR A 22 -1.05 -1.06 10.38
C THR A 22 -0.94 0.40 9.99
N ASN A 23 -2.07 1.10 9.91
CA ASN A 23 -2.18 2.47 9.42
C ASN A 23 -1.73 2.62 7.95
N LEU A 24 -1.65 1.52 7.23
CA LEU A 24 -1.39 1.55 5.80
C LEU A 24 -2.70 1.81 5.04
N VAL A 25 -2.57 2.18 3.78
CA VAL A 25 -3.73 2.36 2.90
C VAL A 25 -4.50 1.04 2.83
N ASN A 26 -5.83 1.11 2.90
CA ASN A 26 -6.65 -0.09 2.78
C ASN A 26 -6.94 -0.38 1.30
N ALA A 27 -7.62 -1.51 1.03
CA ALA A 27 -7.89 -1.95 -0.33
C ALA A 27 -8.66 -0.89 -1.13
N SER A 28 -9.66 -0.29 -0.52
CA SER A 28 -10.51 0.69 -1.19
C SER A 28 -9.72 1.89 -1.70
N LEU A 29 -8.90 2.47 -0.82
CA LEU A 29 -8.08 3.62 -1.20
C LEU A 29 -6.96 3.21 -2.17
N PHE A 30 -6.43 1.99 -2.01
CA PHE A 30 -5.42 1.49 -2.94
C PHE A 30 -5.97 1.45 -4.37
N TYR A 31 -7.18 0.94 -4.56
CA TYR A 31 -7.77 0.85 -5.89
C TYR A 31 -8.04 2.24 -6.48
N GLU A 32 -8.37 3.23 -5.67
CA GLU A 32 -8.48 4.60 -6.15
C GLU A 32 -7.13 5.12 -6.65
N HIS A 33 -6.06 4.87 -5.92
CA HIS A 33 -4.71 5.25 -6.36
C HIS A 33 -4.34 4.55 -7.65
N LEU A 34 -4.66 3.27 -7.77
CA LEU A 34 -4.37 2.49 -8.95
C LEU A 34 -5.11 3.03 -10.17
N GLU A 35 -6.39 3.34 -10.02
CA GLU A 35 -7.17 3.90 -11.11
C GLU A 35 -6.60 5.21 -11.61
N ARG A 36 -6.19 6.08 -10.69
CA ARG A 36 -5.55 7.35 -11.04
C ARG A 36 -4.23 7.12 -11.75
N GLN A 37 -3.45 6.15 -11.30
CA GLN A 37 -2.18 5.83 -11.92
C GLN A 37 -2.36 5.30 -13.35
N ILE A 38 -3.35 4.45 -13.55
CA ILE A 38 -3.66 3.94 -14.87
C ILE A 38 -4.06 5.08 -15.80
N ALA A 39 -4.92 5.98 -15.34
CA ALA A 39 -5.33 7.14 -16.12
C ALA A 39 -4.14 8.06 -16.46
N GLN A 40 -3.26 8.27 -15.48
CA GLN A 40 -2.05 9.07 -15.67
C GLN A 40 -1.15 8.45 -16.73
N SER A 41 -0.93 7.14 -16.64
CA SER A 41 -0.06 6.41 -17.57
C SER A 41 -0.60 6.46 -18.99
N ARG A 42 -1.91 6.45 -19.16
CA ARG A 42 -2.53 6.58 -20.48
C ARG A 42 -2.29 7.95 -21.10
N ARG A 43 -2.20 8.99 -20.26
CA ARG A 43 -1.99 10.36 -20.75
C ARG A 43 -0.55 10.67 -21.09
N ASP A 44 0.39 10.18 -20.26
CA ASP A 44 1.79 10.62 -20.34
C ASP A 44 2.79 9.49 -20.52
N ASN A 45 2.32 8.27 -20.75
CA ASN A 45 3.16 7.08 -20.91
C ASN A 45 4.05 6.79 -19.70
N SER A 46 3.72 7.33 -18.53
CA SER A 46 4.45 7.00 -17.33
C SER A 46 4.24 5.53 -16.98
N GLN A 47 5.17 4.94 -16.26
CA GLN A 47 5.13 3.54 -15.89
C GLN A 47 4.93 3.38 -14.40
N PHE A 48 4.50 2.18 -14.01
CA PHE A 48 4.37 1.82 -12.61
C PHE A 48 4.56 0.32 -12.48
N ARG A 49 4.84 -0.12 -11.26
CA ARG A 49 4.94 -1.53 -10.91
C ARG A 49 4.04 -1.82 -9.72
N ILE A 50 3.54 -3.03 -9.67
CA ILE A 50 2.76 -3.51 -8.53
C ILE A 50 3.47 -4.72 -7.96
N ILE A 51 3.74 -4.68 -6.65
CA ILE A 51 4.32 -5.81 -5.93
C ILE A 51 3.26 -6.33 -4.98
N ARG A 52 2.90 -7.59 -5.13
CA ARG A 52 1.94 -8.24 -4.24
C ARG A 52 2.68 -9.16 -3.29
N ILE A 53 2.39 -9.03 -2.01
CA ILE A 53 3.06 -9.80 -0.96
C ILE A 53 2.00 -10.59 -0.19
N ILE A 54 2.19 -11.89 -0.12
CA ILE A 54 1.29 -12.77 0.64
C ILE A 54 2.13 -13.47 1.70
N LEU A 55 1.77 -13.24 2.97
CA LEU A 55 2.50 -13.81 4.09
C LEU A 55 1.86 -15.13 4.54
N PRO A 56 2.64 -16.01 5.15
CA PRO A 56 2.09 -17.29 5.62
C PRO A 56 1.19 -17.12 6.84
N ASP A 57 0.24 -18.05 7.00
CA ASP A 57 -0.75 -18.01 8.08
C ASP A 57 -0.16 -18.08 9.48
N LEU A 58 1.04 -18.62 9.61
CA LEU A 58 1.65 -18.82 10.91
C LEU A 58 2.27 -17.58 11.52
N MET A 59 2.23 -16.47 10.83
CA MET A 59 2.82 -15.23 11.32
C MET A 59 2.00 -14.67 12.48
N SER A 60 2.68 -14.30 13.56
CA SER A 60 2.03 -13.69 14.71
C SER A 60 1.59 -12.27 14.40
N GLU A 61 0.65 -11.74 15.20
CA GLU A 61 0.16 -10.37 15.01
C GLU A 61 1.29 -9.36 15.19
N LEU A 62 2.16 -9.56 16.16
CA LEU A 62 3.29 -8.65 16.37
C LEU A 62 4.26 -8.66 15.19
N SER A 63 4.59 -9.85 14.69
CA SER A 63 5.46 -9.97 13.52
C SER A 63 4.83 -9.33 12.29
N LEU A 64 3.52 -9.46 12.14
CA LEU A 64 2.79 -8.85 11.05
C LEU A 64 2.88 -7.33 11.10
N LEU A 65 2.70 -6.74 12.28
CA LEU A 65 2.79 -5.29 12.46
C LEU A 65 4.21 -4.79 12.22
N ASP A 66 5.22 -5.53 12.70
CA ASP A 66 6.61 -5.19 12.45
C ASP A 66 6.94 -5.24 10.96
N PHE A 67 6.44 -6.26 10.28
CA PHE A 67 6.62 -6.39 8.84
C PHE A 67 6.00 -5.18 8.11
N ALA A 68 4.78 -4.84 8.47
CA ALA A 68 4.07 -3.71 7.84
C ALA A 68 4.83 -2.40 8.03
N SER A 69 5.35 -2.16 9.22
CA SER A 69 6.13 -0.97 9.53
C SER A 69 7.41 -0.92 8.72
N ALA A 70 8.14 -2.02 8.67
CA ALA A 70 9.39 -2.11 7.92
C ALA A 70 9.14 -1.95 6.41
N LEU A 71 8.06 -2.54 5.91
CA LEU A 71 7.67 -2.40 4.52
C LEU A 71 7.40 -0.94 4.17
N ASN A 72 6.66 -0.24 5.04
CA ASN A 72 6.36 1.16 4.83
C ASN A 72 7.63 2.02 4.81
N GLN A 73 8.58 1.70 5.68
CA GLN A 73 9.86 2.42 5.75
C GLN A 73 10.76 2.13 4.55
N SER A 74 10.53 1.04 3.85
CA SER A 74 11.36 0.63 2.71
C SER A 74 10.93 1.28 1.40
N THR A 75 9.80 1.98 1.39
CA THR A 75 9.26 2.59 0.18
C THR A 75 9.41 4.10 0.24
N ARG A 76 9.19 4.75 -0.91
CA ARG A 76 9.30 6.20 -1.05
C ARG A 76 7.96 6.86 -0.79
N ASN A 77 7.96 8.17 -0.55
CA ASN A 77 6.73 8.92 -0.28
C ASN A 77 5.74 8.86 -1.45
N GLU A 78 6.25 8.80 -2.68
CA GLU A 78 5.41 8.72 -3.88
C GLU A 78 4.84 7.32 -4.12
N ASP A 79 5.35 6.32 -3.42
CA ASP A 79 4.85 4.96 -3.53
C ASP A 79 3.64 4.78 -2.60
N VAL A 80 2.79 3.81 -2.92
CA VAL A 80 1.62 3.51 -2.10
C VAL A 80 1.76 2.11 -1.53
N VAL A 81 1.73 2.00 -0.20
CA VAL A 81 1.79 0.73 0.50
C VAL A 81 0.42 0.45 1.10
N SER A 82 -0.13 -0.70 0.78
CA SER A 82 -1.49 -1.04 1.17
C SER A 82 -1.56 -2.42 1.81
N ARG A 83 -2.46 -2.55 2.78
CA ARG A 83 -2.87 -3.85 3.31
C ARG A 83 -4.24 -4.16 2.75
N ILE A 84 -4.34 -5.16 1.88
CA ILE A 84 -5.60 -5.49 1.21
C ILE A 84 -6.25 -6.74 1.76
N GLY A 85 -5.59 -7.45 2.65
CA GLY A 85 -6.12 -8.62 3.34
C GLY A 85 -5.33 -8.82 4.62
N ARG A 86 -5.76 -9.80 5.44
CA ARG A 86 -5.09 -10.03 6.73
C ARG A 86 -3.59 -10.25 6.56
N LEU A 87 -3.20 -11.03 5.56
CA LEU A 87 -1.80 -11.41 5.32
C LEU A 87 -1.34 -10.96 3.94
N GLU A 88 -2.03 -10.01 3.34
CA GLU A 88 -1.75 -9.60 1.97
C GLU A 88 -1.51 -8.10 1.87
N PHE A 89 -0.38 -7.74 1.27
CA PHE A 89 0.03 -6.36 1.06
C PHE A 89 0.27 -6.13 -0.42
N VAL A 90 0.09 -4.90 -0.87
CA VAL A 90 0.37 -4.50 -2.24
C VAL A 90 1.11 -3.17 -2.22
N VAL A 91 2.15 -3.07 -3.02
CA VAL A 91 2.92 -1.84 -3.16
C VAL A 91 2.78 -1.35 -4.59
N LEU A 92 2.39 -0.10 -4.75
CA LEU A 92 2.35 0.56 -6.05
C LEU A 92 3.57 1.46 -6.15
N LEU A 93 4.46 1.14 -7.09
CA LEU A 93 5.68 1.89 -7.34
C LEU A 93 5.53 2.73 -8.58
N ARG A 94 5.72 4.03 -8.46
CA ARG A 94 5.68 4.95 -9.59
C ARG A 94 7.07 5.08 -10.19
N ILE A 95 7.14 5.10 -11.51
CA ILE A 95 8.40 5.12 -12.24
C ILE A 95 8.40 6.33 -13.16
N SER A 96 9.48 7.12 -13.10
CA SER A 96 9.70 8.26 -13.99
C SER A 96 11.21 8.48 -14.07
N GLN A 97 11.64 9.53 -14.78
CA GLN A 97 13.06 9.86 -14.81
C GLN A 97 13.59 10.23 -13.43
N SER A 98 12.78 10.91 -12.62
CA SER A 98 13.16 11.28 -11.27
C SER A 98 12.87 10.19 -10.24
N THR A 99 12.05 9.21 -10.59
CA THR A 99 11.71 8.09 -9.70
C THR A 99 11.91 6.78 -10.47
N PRO A 100 13.16 6.33 -10.63
CA PRO A 100 13.45 5.12 -11.40
C PRO A 100 12.86 3.87 -10.78
N ASP A 101 12.78 2.80 -11.56
CA ASP A 101 12.26 1.52 -11.12
C ASP A 101 13.18 0.89 -10.07
N LYS A 102 12.73 0.84 -8.84
CA LYS A 102 13.44 0.25 -7.72
C LYS A 102 12.81 -1.06 -7.27
N SER A 103 11.98 -1.69 -8.13
CA SER A 103 11.24 -2.88 -7.72
C SER A 103 12.14 -4.01 -7.27
N LYS A 104 13.28 -4.22 -7.92
CA LYS A 104 14.22 -5.28 -7.51
C LYS A 104 14.82 -5.01 -6.14
N ASP A 105 15.19 -3.77 -5.87
CA ASP A 105 15.75 -3.37 -4.58
C ASP A 105 14.71 -3.56 -3.49
N ILE A 106 13.48 -3.17 -3.74
CA ILE A 106 12.41 -3.28 -2.77
C ILE A 106 12.08 -4.75 -2.51
N ILE A 107 12.03 -5.57 -3.54
CA ILE A 107 11.79 -7.01 -3.37
C ILE A 107 12.90 -7.64 -2.52
N GLY A 108 14.15 -7.25 -2.76
CA GLY A 108 15.27 -7.72 -1.94
C GLY A 108 15.14 -7.32 -0.49
N ARG A 109 14.74 -6.07 -0.21
CA ARG A 109 14.52 -5.61 1.15
C ARG A 109 13.36 -6.33 1.82
N ILE A 110 12.29 -6.58 1.08
CA ILE A 110 11.13 -7.31 1.61
C ILE A 110 11.55 -8.71 2.02
N SER A 111 12.33 -9.40 1.20
CA SER A 111 12.85 -10.72 1.54
C SER A 111 13.69 -10.68 2.81
N ASP A 112 14.56 -9.69 2.93
CA ASP A 112 15.40 -9.52 4.12
C ASP A 112 14.56 -9.27 5.37
N ILE A 113 13.54 -8.42 5.25
CA ILE A 113 12.64 -8.13 6.36
C ILE A 113 11.92 -9.41 6.80
N TYR A 114 11.40 -10.15 5.86
CA TYR A 114 10.66 -11.38 6.16
C TYR A 114 11.57 -12.42 6.83
N GLU A 115 12.79 -12.58 6.32
CA GLU A 115 13.73 -13.55 6.88
C GLU A 115 14.20 -13.15 8.29
N GLY A 116 14.10 -11.87 8.63
CA GLY A 116 14.41 -11.38 9.95
C GLY A 116 13.32 -11.65 10.99
N HIS A 117 12.17 -12.13 10.57
CA HIS A 117 11.07 -12.47 11.44
C HIS A 117 10.93 -13.98 11.61
#